data_77efb66041c5ebccd2a4889a9240e58f
#
_entry.id   77efb66041c5ebccd2a4889a9240e58f
#
_cell.length_a   1.000
_cell.length_b   1.000
_cell.length_c   1.000
_cell.angle_alpha   90.00
_cell.angle_beta   90.00
_cell.angle_gamma   90.00
#
_symmetry.space_group_name_H-M   'P 1'
#
loop_
_entity.id
_entity.type
_entity.pdbx_description
1 polymer ?
#
loop_
_entity_poly.entity_id
_entity_poly.type
_entity_poly.pdbx_seq_one_letter_code
_entity_poly.pdbx_strand_id
1 'polypeptide(L)'
;MNDKFFEIKNEKQERILNAAIKVFAQNGYRKSSTDVIVQEAGISKGLLFHYFTNKITLYEYIIDYSIKYMNFEFTNSVNKYEKDFFELQMMMEQAKIRVMKVYPYMQQFLASLKFETDKNAKAVIGESAYALESMINVIYKQADVSKFQEYVVVQKVVDMIRWMSDSYLKERLVEGDTDADDIVKEFSKYLKMIRAHFYKGGLVGVDIEDIK
;
A
#
# COMPACT_ATOMS: atom_id res chain seq x y z
N MET A 1 -13.86 16.32 11.23
CA MET A 1 -13.46 15.34 12.26
C MET A 1 -13.35 16.05 13.59
N ASN A 2 -13.64 15.38 14.70
CA ASN A 2 -13.58 15.96 16.05
C ASN A 2 -12.23 15.64 16.69
N ASP A 3 -11.56 16.64 17.31
CA ASP A 3 -10.24 16.49 17.95
C ASP A 3 -10.23 15.42 19.06
N LYS A 4 -11.37 15.13 19.65
CA LYS A 4 -11.55 14.03 20.60
C LYS A 4 -11.15 12.65 20.10
N PHE A 5 -11.06 12.46 18.78
CA PHE A 5 -10.51 11.20 18.23
C PHE A 5 -9.04 11.01 18.59
N PHE A 6 -8.28 12.10 18.71
CA PHE A 6 -6.86 12.05 19.08
C PHE A 6 -6.63 11.90 20.60
N GLU A 7 -7.68 12.15 21.42
CA GLU A 7 -7.60 12.04 22.88
C GLU A 7 -7.82 10.61 23.39
N ILE A 8 -8.34 9.70 22.53
CA ILE A 8 -8.55 8.31 22.92
C ILE A 8 -7.25 7.49 22.81
N LYS A 9 -7.18 6.38 23.56
CA LYS A 9 -6.03 5.47 23.58
C LYS A 9 -5.68 5.01 22.16
N ASN A 10 -4.39 4.98 21.82
CA ASN A 10 -3.89 4.56 20.51
C ASN A 10 -4.46 3.23 20.04
N GLU A 11 -4.53 2.22 20.91
CA GLU A 11 -5.12 0.91 20.61
C GLU A 11 -6.55 1.00 20.06
N LYS A 12 -7.34 1.92 20.63
CA LYS A 12 -8.72 2.14 20.17
C LYS A 12 -8.76 2.89 18.83
N GLN A 13 -7.87 3.86 18.64
CA GLN A 13 -7.71 4.52 17.34
C GLN A 13 -7.38 3.50 16.27
N GLU A 14 -6.35 2.67 16.48
CA GLU A 14 -5.91 1.63 15.55
C GLU A 14 -7.01 0.63 15.19
N ARG A 15 -7.81 0.19 16.17
CA ARG A 15 -8.95 -0.69 15.88
C ARG A 15 -9.99 -0.03 14.97
N ILE A 16 -10.30 1.25 15.20
CA ILE A 16 -11.25 2.00 14.37
C ILE A 16 -10.68 2.17 12.96
N LEU A 17 -9.39 2.54 12.85
CA LEU A 17 -8.71 2.72 11.56
C LEU A 17 -8.63 1.40 10.79
N ASN A 18 -8.21 0.31 11.44
CA ASN A 18 -8.12 -1.01 10.82
C ASN A 18 -9.49 -1.49 10.30
N ALA A 19 -10.54 -1.36 11.11
CA ALA A 19 -11.90 -1.72 10.71
C ALA A 19 -12.36 -0.92 9.48
N ALA A 20 -12.17 0.40 9.49
CA ALA A 20 -12.57 1.26 8.39
C ALA A 20 -11.74 0.97 7.12
N ILE A 21 -10.41 0.87 7.24
CA ILE A 21 -9.51 0.54 6.12
C ILE A 21 -9.93 -0.81 5.49
N LYS A 22 -10.12 -1.86 6.29
CA LYS A 22 -10.53 -3.19 5.83
C LYS A 22 -11.85 -3.13 5.05
N VAL A 23 -12.88 -2.52 5.67
CA VAL A 23 -14.22 -2.49 5.07
C VAL A 23 -14.23 -1.69 3.76
N PHE A 24 -13.53 -0.55 3.71
CA PHE A 24 -13.41 0.23 2.48
C PHE A 24 -12.55 -0.46 1.41
N ALA A 25 -11.47 -1.13 1.78
CA ALA A 25 -10.61 -1.87 0.86
C ALA A 25 -11.38 -3.01 0.15
N GLN A 26 -12.23 -3.72 0.89
CA GLN A 26 -12.96 -4.87 0.39
C GLN A 26 -14.20 -4.51 -0.43
N ASN A 27 -14.87 -3.40 -0.10
CA ASN A 27 -16.21 -3.09 -0.63
C ASN A 27 -16.27 -1.80 -1.46
N GLY A 28 -15.21 -0.97 -1.47
CA GLY A 28 -15.25 0.41 -1.96
C GLY A 28 -16.14 1.30 -1.10
N TYR A 29 -16.19 2.61 -1.40
CA TYR A 29 -16.98 3.54 -0.58
C TYR A 29 -18.47 3.22 -0.55
N ARG A 30 -19.07 3.01 -1.75
CA ARG A 30 -20.53 2.89 -1.89
C ARG A 30 -21.11 1.74 -1.09
N LYS A 31 -20.50 0.54 -1.20
CA LYS A 31 -20.99 -0.70 -0.59
C LYS A 31 -20.57 -0.87 0.88
N SER A 32 -19.65 -0.06 1.37
CA SER A 32 -19.20 -0.11 2.76
C SER A 32 -20.28 0.37 3.72
N SER A 33 -20.54 -0.44 4.75
CA SER A 33 -21.50 -0.14 5.83
C SER A 33 -20.79 0.34 7.08
N THR A 34 -21.24 1.48 7.63
CA THR A 34 -20.75 1.95 8.94
C THR A 34 -21.15 0.99 10.07
N ASP A 35 -22.20 0.20 9.92
CA ASP A 35 -22.58 -0.81 10.92
C ASP A 35 -21.56 -1.94 10.98
N VAL A 36 -21.02 -2.36 9.82
CA VAL A 36 -19.92 -3.35 9.76
C VAL A 36 -18.65 -2.75 10.36
N ILE A 37 -18.33 -1.49 10.04
CA ILE A 37 -17.14 -0.81 10.60
C ILE A 37 -17.20 -0.76 12.14
N VAL A 38 -18.34 -0.38 12.73
CA VAL A 38 -18.43 -0.27 14.19
C VAL A 38 -18.42 -1.65 14.87
N GLN A 39 -18.99 -2.66 14.23
CA GLN A 39 -18.94 -4.03 14.70
C GLN A 39 -17.50 -4.56 14.72
N GLU A 40 -16.76 -4.41 13.64
CA GLU A 40 -15.34 -4.81 13.53
C GLU A 40 -14.46 -4.03 14.54
N ALA A 41 -14.72 -2.73 14.72
CA ALA A 41 -13.97 -1.88 15.64
C ALA A 41 -14.33 -2.11 17.12
N GLY A 42 -15.43 -2.82 17.43
CA GLY A 42 -15.93 -3.01 18.79
C GLY A 42 -16.37 -1.71 19.46
N ILE A 43 -17.08 -0.82 18.72
CA ILE A 43 -17.58 0.45 19.22
C ILE A 43 -19.06 0.66 18.86
N SER A 44 -19.71 1.63 19.49
CA SER A 44 -21.07 2.02 19.11
C SER A 44 -21.09 2.94 17.89
N LYS A 45 -22.16 2.89 17.12
CA LYS A 45 -22.40 3.77 15.97
C LYS A 45 -22.41 5.25 16.37
N GLY A 46 -23.00 5.56 17.52
CA GLY A 46 -23.00 6.92 18.08
C GLY A 46 -21.60 7.43 18.36
N LEU A 47 -20.69 6.57 18.83
CA LEU A 47 -19.30 6.93 19.09
C LEU A 47 -18.54 7.18 17.78
N LEU A 48 -18.75 6.39 16.74
CA LEU A 48 -18.14 6.62 15.43
C LEU A 48 -18.54 8.00 14.89
N PHE A 49 -19.85 8.33 14.93
CA PHE A 49 -20.35 9.62 14.45
C PHE A 49 -20.06 10.80 15.38
N HIS A 50 -19.68 10.52 16.61
CA HIS A 50 -19.11 11.54 17.49
C HIS A 50 -17.71 11.98 17.02
N TYR A 51 -16.90 11.06 16.48
CA TYR A 51 -15.57 11.37 15.94
C TYR A 51 -15.63 11.86 14.49
N PHE A 52 -16.42 11.20 13.68
CA PHE A 52 -16.56 11.46 12.24
C PHE A 52 -18.02 11.75 11.93
N THR A 53 -18.35 12.98 11.63
CA THR A 53 -19.72 13.47 11.42
C THR A 53 -20.57 12.54 10.54
N ASN A 54 -19.96 11.91 9.53
CA ASN A 54 -20.61 10.99 8.59
C ASN A 54 -19.58 10.07 7.92
N LYS A 55 -20.06 9.15 7.05
CA LYS A 55 -19.22 8.17 6.36
C LYS A 55 -18.18 8.82 5.43
N ILE A 56 -18.52 9.92 4.76
CA ILE A 56 -17.58 10.58 3.84
C ILE A 56 -16.43 11.24 4.59
N THR A 57 -16.69 11.87 5.74
CA THR A 57 -15.65 12.46 6.58
C THR A 57 -14.70 11.39 7.16
N LEU A 58 -15.25 10.21 7.51
CA LEU A 58 -14.41 9.07 7.89
C LEU A 58 -13.54 8.61 6.72
N TYR A 59 -14.14 8.47 5.53
CA TYR A 59 -13.43 8.00 4.33
C TYR A 59 -12.29 8.95 3.94
N GLU A 60 -12.54 10.26 3.92
CA GLU A 60 -11.55 11.31 3.67
C GLU A 60 -10.38 11.22 4.67
N TYR A 61 -10.71 11.08 5.95
CA TYR A 61 -9.69 10.94 6.99
C TYR A 61 -8.83 9.68 6.80
N ILE A 62 -9.45 8.54 6.47
CA ILE A 62 -8.74 7.28 6.22
C ILE A 62 -7.80 7.41 5.02
N ILE A 63 -8.20 8.11 3.96
CA ILE A 63 -7.34 8.38 2.79
C ILE A 63 -6.11 9.17 3.23
N ASP A 64 -6.31 10.32 3.87
CA ASP A 64 -5.23 11.20 4.31
C ASP A 64 -4.27 10.50 5.29
N TYR A 65 -4.83 9.78 6.25
CA TYR A 65 -4.07 8.99 7.22
C TYR A 65 -3.22 7.92 6.53
N SER A 66 -3.82 7.15 5.63
CA SER A 66 -3.12 6.05 4.94
C SER A 66 -1.97 6.53 4.05
N ILE A 67 -2.18 7.65 3.35
CA ILE A 67 -1.14 8.26 2.52
C ILE A 67 0.02 8.78 3.38
N LYS A 68 -0.29 9.49 4.47
CA LYS A 68 0.72 10.01 5.38
C LYS A 68 1.52 8.89 6.07
N TYR A 69 0.84 7.83 6.49
CA TYR A 69 1.47 6.68 7.13
C TYR A 69 2.41 5.94 6.17
N MET A 70 1.95 5.66 4.96
CA MET A 70 2.77 5.01 3.92
C MET A 70 3.98 5.88 3.55
N ASN A 71 3.78 7.19 3.40
CA ASN A 71 4.85 8.14 3.10
C ASN A 71 5.90 8.17 4.21
N PHE A 72 5.49 8.18 5.47
CA PHE A 72 6.36 8.10 6.61
C PHE A 72 7.23 6.83 6.58
N GLU A 73 6.61 5.67 6.34
CA GLU A 73 7.32 4.39 6.26
C GLU A 73 8.32 4.35 5.10
N PHE A 74 7.96 4.84 3.93
CA PHE A 74 8.89 4.92 2.80
C PHE A 74 10.05 5.87 3.07
N THR A 75 9.78 7.04 3.63
CA THR A 75 10.81 8.04 3.94
C THR A 75 11.84 7.50 4.95
N ASN A 76 11.38 6.72 5.93
CA ASN A 76 12.26 6.14 6.95
C ASN A 76 13.01 4.89 6.49
N SER A 77 12.54 4.23 5.43
CA SER A 77 13.06 2.93 5.00
C SER A 77 13.98 3.01 3.80
N VAL A 78 13.70 3.94 2.89
CA VAL A 78 14.43 4.03 1.63
C VAL A 78 15.68 4.87 1.83
N ASN A 79 16.84 4.26 1.57
CA ASN A 79 18.12 4.98 1.60
C ASN A 79 18.19 5.93 0.39
N LYS A 80 18.27 7.24 0.66
CA LYS A 80 18.37 8.29 -0.36
C LYS A 80 19.64 8.21 -1.24
N TYR A 81 20.63 7.45 -0.82
CA TYR A 81 21.89 7.27 -1.56
C TYR A 81 21.91 5.97 -2.38
N GLU A 82 20.93 5.09 -2.20
CA GLU A 82 20.82 3.88 -3.02
C GLU A 82 20.53 4.24 -4.48
N LYS A 83 21.22 3.57 -5.40
CA LYS A 83 21.11 3.79 -6.85
C LYS A 83 20.66 2.54 -7.60
N ASP A 84 20.62 1.38 -6.96
CA ASP A 84 20.12 0.17 -7.59
C ASP A 84 18.60 0.14 -7.53
N PHE A 85 17.96 0.04 -8.69
CA PHE A 85 16.50 0.05 -8.83
C PHE A 85 15.83 -1.07 -8.03
N PHE A 86 16.37 -2.29 -8.06
CA PHE A 86 15.77 -3.42 -7.38
C PHE A 86 16.02 -3.39 -5.87
N GLU A 87 17.16 -2.83 -5.41
CA GLU A 87 17.38 -2.60 -3.99
C GLU A 87 16.41 -1.53 -3.45
N LEU A 88 16.17 -0.45 -4.20
CA LEU A 88 15.14 0.54 -3.87
C LEU A 88 13.75 -0.11 -3.77
N GLN A 89 13.42 -0.98 -4.73
CA GLN A 89 12.17 -1.74 -4.69
C GLN A 89 12.07 -2.62 -3.46
N MET A 90 13.13 -3.36 -3.11
CA MET A 90 13.15 -4.20 -1.92
C MET A 90 12.97 -3.39 -0.64
N MET A 91 13.60 -2.21 -0.52
CA MET A 91 13.40 -1.31 0.62
C MET A 91 11.94 -0.84 0.71
N MET A 92 11.29 -0.56 -0.42
CA MET A 92 9.86 -0.22 -0.45
C MET A 92 8.98 -1.41 -0.04
N GLU A 93 9.29 -2.63 -0.48
CA GLU A 93 8.53 -3.82 -0.06
C GLU A 93 8.68 -4.07 1.45
N GLN A 94 9.87 -3.91 2.00
CA GLN A 94 10.09 -3.99 3.45
C GLN A 94 9.31 -2.92 4.23
N ALA A 95 9.18 -1.71 3.68
CA ALA A 95 8.32 -0.67 4.27
C ALA A 95 6.85 -1.08 4.25
N LYS A 96 6.37 -1.61 3.11
CA LYS A 96 4.99 -2.12 2.96
C LYS A 96 4.67 -3.23 3.97
N ILE A 97 5.65 -4.10 4.29
CA ILE A 97 5.49 -5.12 5.33
C ILE A 97 5.25 -4.49 6.70
N ARG A 98 6.05 -3.47 7.08
CA ARG A 98 5.86 -2.80 8.36
C ARG A 98 4.47 -2.18 8.45
N VAL A 99 4.00 -1.57 7.36
CA VAL A 99 2.62 -1.07 7.25
C VAL A 99 1.62 -2.22 7.42
N MET A 100 1.82 -3.33 6.73
CA MET A 100 0.90 -4.47 6.75
C MET A 100 0.78 -5.13 8.13
N LYS A 101 1.84 -5.16 8.92
CA LYS A 101 1.83 -5.68 10.30
C LYS A 101 0.90 -4.87 11.22
N VAL A 102 0.67 -3.59 10.93
CA VAL A 102 -0.22 -2.72 11.72
C VAL A 102 -1.57 -2.54 11.02
N TYR A 103 -1.56 -2.38 9.70
CA TYR A 103 -2.71 -2.11 8.84
C TYR A 103 -2.75 -3.06 7.64
N PRO A 104 -3.18 -4.32 7.81
CA PRO A 104 -3.08 -5.35 6.76
C PRO A 104 -3.72 -4.97 5.42
N TYR A 105 -4.79 -4.19 5.45
CA TYR A 105 -5.55 -3.81 4.26
C TYR A 105 -5.22 -2.42 3.70
N MET A 106 -4.25 -1.68 4.30
CA MET A 106 -3.97 -0.28 3.91
C MET A 106 -3.47 -0.17 2.46
N GLN A 107 -2.57 -1.05 2.03
CA GLN A 107 -2.06 -1.03 0.67
C GLN A 107 -3.17 -1.35 -0.35
N GLN A 108 -4.01 -2.35 -0.07
CA GLN A 108 -5.18 -2.69 -0.90
C GLN A 108 -6.17 -1.52 -0.96
N PHE A 109 -6.41 -0.85 0.16
CA PHE A 109 -7.26 0.34 0.22
C PHE A 109 -6.73 1.45 -0.68
N LEU A 110 -5.45 1.81 -0.56
CA LEU A 110 -4.83 2.85 -1.38
C LEU A 110 -4.85 2.50 -2.88
N ALA A 111 -4.58 1.25 -3.24
CA ALA A 111 -4.69 0.78 -4.62
C ALA A 111 -6.12 0.88 -5.18
N SER A 112 -7.13 0.69 -4.33
CA SER A 112 -8.54 0.73 -4.72
C SER A 112 -9.06 2.13 -5.06
N LEU A 113 -8.43 3.20 -4.58
CA LEU A 113 -8.88 4.58 -4.76
C LEU A 113 -9.03 4.97 -6.24
N LYS A 114 -8.15 4.45 -7.10
CA LYS A 114 -8.18 4.71 -8.56
C LYS A 114 -9.42 4.12 -9.25
N PHE A 115 -10.03 3.13 -8.64
CA PHE A 115 -11.18 2.40 -9.22
C PHE A 115 -12.52 2.80 -8.58
N GLU A 116 -12.52 3.77 -7.66
CA GLU A 116 -13.75 4.24 -7.02
C GLU A 116 -14.68 4.89 -8.05
N THR A 117 -15.98 4.60 -7.93
CA THR A 117 -17.00 5.05 -8.89
C THR A 117 -18.02 6.02 -8.29
N ASP A 118 -18.15 6.07 -6.98
CA ASP A 118 -19.07 6.98 -6.30
C ASP A 118 -18.63 8.44 -6.46
N LYS A 119 -19.57 9.32 -6.85
CA LYS A 119 -19.26 10.74 -7.14
C LYS A 119 -18.74 11.50 -5.92
N ASN A 120 -19.31 11.25 -4.73
CA ASN A 120 -18.91 11.96 -3.51
C ASN A 120 -17.55 11.47 -3.05
N ALA A 121 -17.30 10.14 -3.13
CA ALA A 121 -16.01 9.57 -2.83
C ALA A 121 -14.93 10.08 -3.78
N LYS A 122 -15.19 10.13 -5.10
CA LYS A 122 -14.25 10.71 -6.07
C LYS A 122 -13.88 12.16 -5.77
N ALA A 123 -14.84 12.95 -5.30
CA ALA A 123 -14.58 14.35 -4.96
C ALA A 123 -13.59 14.51 -3.80
N VAL A 124 -13.66 13.64 -2.77
CA VAL A 124 -12.72 13.67 -1.63
C VAL A 124 -11.41 12.95 -1.93
N ILE A 125 -11.42 11.95 -2.82
CA ILE A 125 -10.19 11.30 -3.28
C ILE A 125 -9.32 12.30 -4.04
N GLY A 126 -9.91 13.04 -5.02
CA GLY A 126 -9.20 14.02 -5.82
C GLY A 126 -7.89 13.46 -6.39
N GLU A 127 -6.79 14.21 -6.21
CA GLU A 127 -5.45 13.80 -6.62
C GLU A 127 -4.81 12.74 -5.71
N SER A 128 -5.39 12.48 -4.54
CA SER A 128 -4.86 11.51 -3.56
C SER A 128 -4.76 10.09 -4.13
N ALA A 129 -5.61 9.75 -5.12
CA ALA A 129 -5.53 8.47 -5.83
C ALA A 129 -4.15 8.18 -6.44
N TYR A 130 -3.38 9.23 -6.75
CA TYR A 130 -2.07 9.14 -7.38
C TYR A 130 -0.91 9.45 -6.41
N ALA A 131 -1.21 9.80 -5.17
CA ALA A 131 -0.19 10.25 -4.21
C ALA A 131 0.88 9.16 -3.95
N LEU A 132 0.46 7.91 -3.77
CA LEU A 132 1.38 6.78 -3.58
C LEU A 132 2.24 6.54 -4.82
N GLU A 133 1.67 6.60 -6.01
CA GLU A 133 2.41 6.44 -7.27
C GLU A 133 3.42 7.58 -7.46
N SER A 134 3.03 8.81 -7.16
CA SER A 134 3.92 9.97 -7.24
C SER A 134 5.11 9.82 -6.31
N MET A 135 4.91 9.34 -5.09
CA MET A 135 5.95 9.08 -4.11
C MET A 135 6.91 7.97 -4.58
N ILE A 136 6.39 6.87 -5.08
CA ILE A 136 7.19 5.77 -5.65
C ILE A 136 8.02 6.27 -6.83
N ASN A 137 7.44 7.09 -7.71
CA ASN A 137 8.16 7.69 -8.83
C ASN A 137 9.31 8.61 -8.37
N VAL A 138 9.14 9.34 -7.26
CA VAL A 138 10.23 10.15 -6.67
C VAL A 138 11.38 9.24 -6.19
N ILE A 139 11.08 8.13 -5.55
CA ILE A 139 12.09 7.15 -5.14
C ILE A 139 12.85 6.61 -6.35
N TYR A 140 12.16 6.19 -7.40
CA TYR A 140 12.82 5.64 -8.60
C TYR A 140 13.63 6.64 -9.41
N LYS A 141 13.38 7.96 -9.29
CA LYS A 141 14.21 8.99 -9.93
C LYS A 141 15.67 8.97 -9.48
N GLN A 142 15.98 8.39 -8.33
CA GLN A 142 17.37 8.28 -7.86
C GLN A 142 18.10 7.05 -8.45
N ALA A 143 17.38 6.11 -9.09
CA ALA A 143 17.96 4.87 -9.61
C ALA A 143 18.89 5.11 -10.80
N ASP A 144 19.99 4.37 -10.85
CA ASP A 144 20.85 4.29 -12.02
C ASP A 144 20.24 3.37 -13.07
N VAL A 145 19.55 3.96 -14.03
CA VAL A 145 18.87 3.24 -15.11
C VAL A 145 19.85 2.65 -16.14
N SER A 146 21.14 3.01 -16.14
CA SER A 146 22.14 2.49 -17.07
C SER A 146 22.42 0.98 -16.87
N LYS A 147 22.03 0.45 -15.71
CA LYS A 147 22.11 -0.99 -15.40
C LYS A 147 21.12 -1.84 -16.20
N PHE A 148 20.05 -1.25 -16.70
CA PHE A 148 19.08 -1.98 -17.53
C PHE A 148 19.62 -2.28 -18.93
N GLN A 149 19.11 -3.37 -19.52
CA GLN A 149 19.34 -3.67 -20.94
C GLN A 149 18.79 -2.53 -21.82
N GLU A 150 19.40 -2.29 -22.98
CA GLU A 150 19.05 -1.15 -23.85
C GLU A 150 17.61 -1.17 -24.37
N TYR A 151 17.03 -2.37 -24.53
CA TYR A 151 15.65 -2.53 -24.97
C TYR A 151 14.61 -2.31 -23.87
N VAL A 152 15.03 -2.17 -22.62
CA VAL A 152 14.11 -2.06 -21.47
C VAL A 152 13.61 -0.64 -21.30
N VAL A 153 12.30 -0.47 -21.36
CA VAL A 153 11.62 0.76 -20.97
C VAL A 153 11.33 0.70 -19.46
N VAL A 154 12.17 1.33 -18.65
CA VAL A 154 12.15 1.26 -17.18
C VAL A 154 10.75 1.55 -16.61
N GLN A 155 10.01 2.52 -17.16
CA GLN A 155 8.64 2.80 -16.72
C GLN A 155 7.72 1.58 -16.86
N LYS A 156 7.92 0.73 -17.87
CA LYS A 156 7.14 -0.51 -18.02
C LYS A 156 7.50 -1.54 -16.95
N VAL A 157 8.73 -1.57 -16.50
CA VAL A 157 9.15 -2.41 -15.37
C VAL A 157 8.47 -1.92 -14.07
N VAL A 158 8.43 -0.62 -13.84
CA VAL A 158 7.71 -0.01 -12.70
C VAL A 158 6.22 -0.40 -12.73
N ASP A 159 5.57 -0.25 -13.90
CA ASP A 159 4.16 -0.61 -14.07
C ASP A 159 3.91 -2.11 -13.82
N MET A 160 4.77 -2.99 -14.34
CA MET A 160 4.68 -4.44 -14.13
C MET A 160 4.81 -4.81 -12.64
N ILE A 161 5.82 -4.28 -11.96
CA ILE A 161 6.05 -4.55 -10.54
C ILE A 161 4.83 -4.07 -9.72
N ARG A 162 4.32 -2.87 -10.01
CA ARG A 162 3.15 -2.33 -9.32
C ARG A 162 1.92 -3.22 -9.50
N TRP A 163 1.56 -3.58 -10.73
CA TRP A 163 0.40 -4.44 -11.01
C TRP A 163 0.56 -5.81 -10.37
N MET A 164 1.75 -6.38 -10.44
CA MET A 164 2.06 -7.67 -9.82
C MET A 164 1.93 -7.58 -8.30
N SER A 165 2.52 -6.56 -7.66
CA SER A 165 2.44 -6.35 -6.20
C SER A 165 1.00 -6.18 -5.73
N ASP A 166 0.21 -5.33 -6.42
CA ASP A 166 -1.18 -5.06 -6.05
C ASP A 166 -2.07 -6.30 -6.20
N SER A 167 -1.91 -7.06 -7.31
CA SER A 167 -2.68 -8.28 -7.55
C SER A 167 -2.28 -9.41 -6.61
N TYR A 168 -0.99 -9.63 -6.40
CA TYR A 168 -0.45 -10.66 -5.51
C TYR A 168 -0.93 -10.45 -4.07
N LEU A 169 -0.79 -9.24 -3.55
CA LEU A 169 -1.27 -8.92 -2.20
C LEU A 169 -2.78 -9.13 -2.07
N LYS A 170 -3.56 -8.70 -3.07
CA LYS A 170 -5.00 -8.87 -3.05
C LYS A 170 -5.41 -10.35 -3.02
N GLU A 171 -4.74 -11.20 -3.80
CA GLU A 171 -4.97 -12.64 -3.83
C GLU A 171 -4.71 -13.27 -2.46
N ARG A 172 -3.55 -13.01 -1.84
CA ARG A 172 -3.18 -13.50 -0.51
C ARG A 172 -4.19 -13.07 0.56
N LEU A 173 -4.62 -11.80 0.56
CA LEU A 173 -5.62 -11.31 1.52
C LEU A 173 -7.01 -11.94 1.32
N VAL A 174 -7.41 -12.29 0.09
CA VAL A 174 -8.66 -13.01 -0.20
C VAL A 174 -8.58 -14.46 0.33
N GLU A 175 -7.42 -15.09 0.26
CA GLU A 175 -7.16 -16.40 0.83
C GLU A 175 -7.07 -16.40 2.36
N GLY A 176 -7.09 -15.21 2.98
CA GLY A 176 -6.99 -15.04 4.44
C GLY A 176 -5.57 -15.04 4.96
N ASP A 177 -4.59 -14.99 4.07
CA ASP A 177 -3.18 -14.90 4.45
C ASP A 177 -2.79 -13.46 4.75
N THR A 178 -2.33 -13.24 5.96
CA THR A 178 -1.85 -11.95 6.46
C THR A 178 -0.41 -12.03 6.98
N ASP A 179 0.30 -13.13 6.71
CA ASP A 179 1.73 -13.25 7.05
C ASP A 179 2.55 -12.36 6.12
N ALA A 180 2.82 -11.14 6.58
CA ALA A 180 3.52 -10.13 5.82
C ALA A 180 4.95 -10.53 5.46
N ASP A 181 5.63 -11.30 6.32
CA ASP A 181 7.01 -11.73 6.09
C ASP A 181 7.07 -12.82 5.01
N ASP A 182 6.10 -13.76 4.99
CA ASP A 182 6.00 -14.78 3.94
C ASP A 182 5.62 -14.14 2.59
N ILE A 183 4.64 -13.24 2.60
CA ILE A 183 4.21 -12.50 1.40
C ILE A 183 5.39 -11.81 0.71
N VAL A 184 6.24 -11.09 1.45
CA VAL A 184 7.38 -10.41 0.82
C VAL A 184 8.50 -11.37 0.43
N LYS A 185 8.72 -12.41 1.20
CA LYS A 185 9.71 -13.43 0.85
C LYS A 185 9.38 -14.04 -0.50
N GLU A 186 8.14 -14.46 -0.71
CA GLU A 186 7.70 -14.99 -2.00
C GLU A 186 7.74 -13.92 -3.09
N PHE A 187 7.27 -12.70 -2.82
CA PHE A 187 7.32 -11.62 -3.80
C PHE A 187 8.75 -11.27 -4.22
N SER A 188 9.73 -11.39 -3.30
CA SER A 188 11.14 -11.14 -3.61
C SER A 188 11.70 -12.06 -4.69
N LYS A 189 11.17 -13.29 -4.84
CA LYS A 189 11.57 -14.22 -5.90
C LYS A 189 11.19 -13.69 -7.29
N TYR A 190 10.00 -13.09 -7.41
CA TYR A 190 9.58 -12.44 -8.66
C TYR A 190 10.49 -11.24 -8.99
N LEU A 191 10.86 -10.44 -8.00
CA LEU A 191 11.77 -9.31 -8.21
C LEU A 191 13.17 -9.78 -8.65
N LYS A 192 13.70 -10.84 -8.06
CA LYS A 192 14.97 -11.45 -8.48
C LYS A 192 14.91 -11.93 -9.93
N MET A 193 13.81 -12.59 -10.32
CA MET A 193 13.61 -13.05 -11.70
C MET A 193 13.56 -11.87 -12.70
N ILE A 194 12.83 -10.80 -12.36
CA ILE A 194 12.73 -9.60 -13.19
C ILE A 194 14.10 -8.93 -13.32
N ARG A 195 14.85 -8.79 -12.21
CA ARG A 195 16.22 -8.25 -12.22
C ARG A 195 17.13 -9.03 -13.13
N ALA A 196 17.14 -10.37 -13.03
CA ALA A 196 17.97 -11.25 -13.83
C ALA A 196 17.74 -11.08 -15.35
N HIS A 197 16.50 -10.79 -15.76
CA HIS A 197 16.16 -10.64 -17.18
C HIS A 197 16.39 -9.22 -17.70
N PHE A 198 16.20 -8.21 -16.87
CA PHE A 198 16.21 -6.83 -17.35
C PHE A 198 17.53 -6.09 -17.10
N TYR A 199 18.39 -6.58 -16.20
CA TYR A 199 19.70 -5.97 -15.97
C TYR A 199 20.77 -6.55 -16.90
N LYS A 200 21.72 -5.70 -17.31
CA LYS A 200 22.93 -6.11 -18.03
C LYS A 200 23.73 -7.10 -17.17
N GLY A 201 24.05 -8.26 -17.71
CA GLY A 201 24.75 -9.32 -16.97
C GLY A 201 23.91 -9.98 -15.85
N GLY A 202 22.62 -9.71 -15.78
CA GLY A 202 21.76 -10.16 -14.69
C GLY A 202 21.54 -11.66 -14.57
N LEU A 203 21.82 -12.44 -15.65
CA LEU A 203 21.80 -13.92 -15.63
C LEU A 203 23.15 -14.52 -15.21
N VAL A 204 24.20 -13.70 -15.10
CA VAL A 204 25.53 -14.17 -14.68
C VAL A 204 25.57 -14.24 -13.16
N GLY A 205 25.67 -15.47 -12.62
CA GLY A 205 25.76 -15.71 -11.16
C GLY A 205 24.42 -15.78 -10.41
N VAL A 206 23.30 -15.80 -11.12
CA VAL A 206 22.00 -16.11 -10.50
C VAL A 206 21.88 -17.63 -10.40
N ASP A 207 21.87 -18.14 -9.18
CA ASP A 207 21.56 -19.54 -8.95
C ASP A 207 20.05 -19.75 -9.22
N ILE A 208 19.74 -20.65 -10.16
CA ILE A 208 18.33 -20.94 -10.52
C ILE A 208 17.59 -21.55 -9.32
N GLU A 209 18.30 -22.11 -8.35
CA GLU A 209 17.71 -22.60 -7.11
C GLU A 209 17.22 -21.46 -6.19
N ASP A 210 17.81 -20.27 -6.27
CA ASP A 210 17.35 -19.08 -5.52
C ASP A 210 16.05 -18.46 -6.09
N ILE A 211 15.60 -18.92 -7.26
CA ILE A 211 14.38 -18.46 -7.94
C ILE A 211 13.24 -19.49 -7.79
N LYS A 212 13.55 -20.73 -7.44
CA LYS A 212 12.58 -21.78 -7.19
C LYS A 212 12.09 -21.74 -5.73
#